data_8ae43dea8c8bb2966d6fd5d02643d03b
#
_entry.id   8ae43dea8c8bb2966d6fd5d02643d03b
#
_cell.length_a   1.000
_cell.length_b   1.000
_cell.length_c   1.000
_cell.angle_alpha   90.00
_cell.angle_beta   90.00
_cell.angle_gamma   90.00
#
_symmetry.space_group_name_H-M   'P 1'
#
loop_
_entity.id
_entity.type
_entity.pdbx_description
1 polymer ?
#
loop_
_entity_poly.entity_id
_entity_poly.type
_entity_poly.pdbx_seq_one_letter_code
_entity_poly.pdbx_strand_id
1 'polypeptide(L)'
;MVSKKLHKKIIMKNNNLYIGILTGTSMDTIDCGIFNFDNNCCDIISFYENEYPLKLKEKIINNIDTLRKDYSNNPLHKELAIQYSVAINNMLNNEKINKNEIAAIGMHGQTISHEKHNDENISIQIGCPETLKNETKIKVVSEFRQHDIRNGGEGAPLA
;
A
#
# COMPACT_ATOMS: atom_id res chain seq x y z
N MET A 1 33.07 -10.61 -3.07
CA MET A 1 33.26 -9.20 -3.51
C MET A 1 32.03 -8.41 -3.11
N VAL A 2 32.08 -7.70 -1.98
CA VAL A 2 30.94 -6.98 -1.38
C VAL A 2 30.87 -5.62 -2.04
N SER A 3 29.78 -5.39 -2.81
CA SER A 3 29.50 -4.08 -3.43
C SER A 3 29.21 -3.05 -2.35
N LYS A 4 30.14 -2.10 -2.15
CA LYS A 4 29.92 -0.91 -1.31
C LYS A 4 28.86 -0.05 -1.98
N LYS A 5 27.60 -0.09 -1.48
CA LYS A 5 26.60 0.95 -1.80
C LYS A 5 27.11 2.28 -1.24
N LEU A 6 27.48 3.19 -2.13
CA LEU A 6 27.73 4.59 -1.77
C LEU A 6 26.41 5.21 -1.33
N HIS A 7 26.24 5.40 -0.04
CA HIS A 7 25.14 6.23 0.49
C HIS A 7 25.46 7.69 0.15
N LYS A 8 24.96 8.16 -0.97
CA LYS A 8 24.94 9.58 -1.28
C LYS A 8 23.94 10.21 -0.32
N LYS A 9 24.44 10.94 0.68
CA LYS A 9 23.61 11.73 1.60
C LYS A 9 22.98 12.86 0.78
N ILE A 10 21.82 12.58 0.20
CA ILE A 10 21.02 13.57 -0.51
C ILE A 10 20.40 14.46 0.56
N ILE A 11 20.91 15.69 0.69
CA ILE A 11 20.27 16.73 1.51
C ILE A 11 19.04 17.17 0.76
N MET A 12 17.90 16.54 1.04
CA MET A 12 16.63 16.88 0.43
C MET A 12 16.01 18.07 1.16
N LYS A 13 15.91 19.18 0.48
CA LYS A 13 15.27 20.42 0.97
C LYS A 13 13.75 20.44 0.76
N ASN A 14 13.17 19.45 0.07
CA ASN A 14 11.74 19.31 -0.22
C ASN A 14 11.27 17.91 0.20
N ASN A 15 10.07 17.81 0.75
CA ASN A 15 9.40 16.53 1.10
C ASN A 15 8.96 15.79 -0.18
N ASN A 16 9.92 15.29 -0.96
CA ASN A 16 9.67 14.56 -2.21
C ASN A 16 9.72 13.04 -2.02
N LEU A 17 9.79 12.57 -0.76
CA LEU A 17 9.74 11.15 -0.45
C LEU A 17 8.30 10.70 -0.30
N TYR A 18 7.99 9.61 -0.96
CA TYR A 18 6.69 8.95 -0.91
C TYR A 18 6.88 7.48 -0.59
N ILE A 19 5.88 6.89 0.03
CA ILE A 19 5.83 5.44 0.27
C ILE A 19 4.74 4.86 -0.62
N GLY A 20 5.06 3.76 -1.33
CA GLY A 20 4.08 2.88 -1.95
C GLY A 20 3.91 1.64 -1.10
N ILE A 21 2.67 1.17 -0.88
CA ILE A 21 2.38 -0.09 -0.21
C ILE A 21 1.27 -0.83 -0.92
N LEU A 22 1.49 -2.12 -1.15
CA LEU A 22 0.52 -3.00 -1.79
C LEU A 22 0.67 -4.45 -1.32
N THR A 23 -0.34 -5.25 -1.64
CA THR A 23 -0.30 -6.71 -1.53
C THR A 23 -0.85 -7.32 -2.80
N GLY A 24 -0.20 -8.37 -3.29
CA GLY A 24 -0.70 -9.15 -4.43
C GLY A 24 -1.95 -9.97 -4.06
N THR A 25 -2.68 -10.46 -5.05
CA THR A 25 -3.87 -11.32 -4.83
C THR A 25 -3.53 -12.65 -4.16
N SER A 26 -2.28 -13.11 -4.28
CA SER A 26 -1.76 -14.33 -3.62
C SER A 26 -1.63 -14.18 -2.10
N MET A 27 -1.58 -12.95 -1.57
CA MET A 27 -1.36 -12.64 -0.15
C MET A 27 -0.10 -13.35 0.40
N ASP A 28 1.00 -13.28 -0.33
CA ASP A 28 2.27 -13.88 0.11
C ASP A 28 3.15 -12.86 0.82
N THR A 29 3.18 -11.63 0.31
CA THR A 29 3.97 -10.54 0.85
C THR A 29 3.15 -9.25 0.99
N ILE A 30 3.61 -8.39 1.90
CA ILE A 30 3.27 -6.97 1.96
C ILE A 30 4.48 -6.22 1.41
N ASP A 31 4.31 -5.65 0.22
CA ASP A 31 5.38 -4.95 -0.47
C ASP A 31 5.31 -3.46 -0.16
N CYS A 32 6.42 -2.89 0.28
CA CYS A 32 6.51 -1.45 0.51
C CYS A 32 7.85 -0.89 0.02
N GLY A 33 7.80 0.32 -0.51
CA GLY A 33 8.97 1.00 -1.02
C GLY A 33 8.96 2.49 -0.74
N ILE A 34 10.14 3.09 -0.64
CA ILE A 34 10.34 4.53 -0.56
C ILE A 34 10.82 5.03 -1.91
N PHE A 35 10.16 6.03 -2.40
CA PHE A 35 10.38 6.64 -3.71
C PHE A 35 10.66 8.12 -3.56
N ASN A 36 11.60 8.61 -4.36
CA ASN A 36 11.83 10.05 -4.51
C ASN A 36 11.32 10.49 -5.87
N PHE A 37 10.44 11.49 -5.87
CA PHE A 37 9.97 12.13 -7.11
C PHE A 37 10.62 13.50 -7.24
N ASP A 38 11.48 13.67 -8.24
CA ASP A 38 12.11 14.94 -8.58
C ASP A 38 12.12 15.16 -10.09
N ASN A 39 11.67 16.33 -10.54
CA ASN A 39 11.72 16.77 -11.95
C ASN A 39 11.23 15.72 -12.97
N ASN A 40 10.10 15.06 -12.72
CA ASN A 40 9.52 13.97 -13.51
C ASN A 40 10.34 12.66 -13.52
N CYS A 41 11.33 12.54 -12.65
CA CYS A 41 12.03 11.30 -12.39
C CYS A 41 11.51 10.64 -11.11
N CYS A 42 11.52 9.30 -11.08
CA CYS A 42 11.18 8.50 -9.92
C CYS A 42 12.37 7.60 -9.58
N ASP A 43 13.01 7.86 -8.45
CA ASP A 43 14.08 7.01 -7.94
C ASP A 43 13.55 6.11 -6.82
N ILE A 44 13.88 4.82 -6.86
CA ILE A 44 13.61 3.89 -5.78
C ILE A 44 14.73 4.03 -4.76
N ILE A 45 14.40 4.49 -3.55
CA ILE A 45 15.35 4.63 -2.44
C ILE A 45 15.54 3.29 -1.73
N SER A 46 14.43 2.59 -1.44
CA SER A 46 14.45 1.27 -0.84
C SER A 46 13.16 0.51 -1.17
N PHE A 47 13.24 -0.82 -1.07
CA PHE A 47 12.10 -1.70 -1.29
C PHE A 47 12.20 -2.89 -0.32
N TYR A 48 11.08 -3.25 0.29
CA TYR A 48 10.95 -4.32 1.26
C TYR A 48 9.75 -5.21 0.94
N GLU A 49 9.99 -6.50 0.96
CA GLU A 49 8.97 -7.54 0.97
C GLU A 49 8.86 -8.04 2.41
N ASN A 50 7.69 -7.88 3.01
CA ASN A 50 7.41 -8.37 4.35
C ASN A 50 6.48 -9.58 4.24
N GLU A 51 6.71 -10.61 5.04
CA GLU A 51 5.82 -11.76 5.07
C GLU A 51 4.39 -11.33 5.41
N TYR A 52 3.44 -11.83 4.65
CA TYR A 52 2.03 -11.62 4.97
C TYR A 52 1.65 -12.52 6.15
N PRO A 53 1.07 -11.97 7.24
CA PRO A 53 0.75 -12.79 8.41
C PRO A 53 -0.25 -13.90 8.06
N LEU A 54 0.17 -15.17 8.18
CA LEU A 54 -0.61 -16.34 7.78
C LEU A 54 -2.02 -16.36 8.40
N LYS A 55 -2.11 -16.06 9.71
CA LYS A 55 -3.40 -16.01 10.40
C LYS A 55 -4.34 -14.93 9.84
N LEU A 56 -3.81 -13.80 9.37
CA LEU A 56 -4.61 -12.74 8.75
C LEU A 56 -5.06 -13.17 7.35
N LYS A 57 -4.18 -13.79 6.57
CA LYS A 57 -4.50 -14.39 5.27
C LYS A 57 -5.65 -15.38 5.38
N GLU A 58 -5.57 -16.33 6.31
CA GLU A 58 -6.62 -17.31 6.57
C GLU A 58 -7.95 -16.66 6.96
N LYS A 59 -7.92 -15.66 7.85
CA LYS A 59 -9.10 -14.90 8.23
C LYS A 59 -9.75 -14.20 7.03
N ILE A 60 -8.96 -13.54 6.17
CA ILE A 60 -9.47 -12.84 5.00
C ILE A 60 -10.10 -13.82 4.03
N ILE A 61 -9.43 -14.93 3.70
CA ILE A 61 -9.94 -15.95 2.80
C ILE A 61 -11.27 -16.53 3.32
N ASN A 62 -11.33 -16.88 4.61
CA ASN A 62 -12.53 -17.46 5.22
C ASN A 62 -13.71 -16.47 5.36
N ASN A 63 -13.47 -15.17 5.22
CA ASN A 63 -14.48 -14.12 5.32
C ASN A 63 -14.67 -13.34 4.01
N ILE A 64 -14.20 -13.86 2.88
CA ILE A 64 -14.15 -13.11 1.63
C ILE A 64 -15.54 -12.66 1.15
N ASP A 65 -16.56 -13.50 1.29
CA ASP A 65 -17.92 -13.18 0.88
C ASP A 65 -18.57 -12.10 1.76
N THR A 66 -18.23 -12.08 3.05
CA THR A 66 -18.67 -11.04 3.98
C THR A 66 -17.99 -9.72 3.67
N LEU A 67 -16.67 -9.77 3.40
CA LEU A 67 -15.88 -8.61 3.01
C LEU A 67 -16.36 -8.00 1.69
N ARG A 68 -16.73 -8.81 0.70
CA ARG A 68 -17.29 -8.33 -0.58
C ARG A 68 -18.60 -7.59 -0.40
N LYS A 69 -19.40 -7.97 0.59
CA LYS A 69 -20.70 -7.33 0.88
C LYS A 69 -20.56 -6.04 1.67
N ASP A 70 -19.74 -6.04 2.70
CA ASP A 70 -19.51 -4.87 3.58
C ASP A 70 -18.11 -4.91 4.19
N TYR A 71 -17.11 -4.51 3.41
CA TYR A 71 -15.74 -4.45 3.90
C TYR A 71 -15.49 -3.31 4.88
N SER A 72 -16.23 -2.21 4.74
CA SER A 72 -15.97 -0.97 5.50
C SER A 72 -16.20 -1.14 7.00
N ASN A 73 -17.19 -1.95 7.38
CA ASN A 73 -17.51 -2.27 8.76
C ASN A 73 -16.79 -3.53 9.27
N ASN A 74 -16.10 -4.27 8.40
CA ASN A 74 -15.43 -5.51 8.79
C ASN A 74 -14.10 -5.22 9.50
N PRO A 75 -13.84 -5.84 10.69
CA PRO A 75 -12.60 -5.63 11.43
C PRO A 75 -11.32 -5.94 10.65
N LEU A 76 -11.38 -6.88 9.69
CA LEU A 76 -10.23 -7.26 8.86
C LEU A 76 -9.73 -6.12 7.99
N HIS A 77 -10.62 -5.18 7.60
CA HIS A 77 -10.25 -3.95 6.90
C HIS A 77 -9.26 -3.10 7.71
N LYS A 78 -9.46 -3.02 9.03
CA LYS A 78 -8.56 -2.29 9.95
C LYS A 78 -7.35 -3.15 10.33
N GLU A 79 -7.53 -4.45 10.57
CA GLU A 79 -6.45 -5.36 10.95
C GLU A 79 -5.34 -5.37 9.88
N LEU A 80 -5.72 -5.40 8.60
CA LEU A 80 -4.76 -5.31 7.49
C LEU A 80 -4.01 -3.97 7.48
N ALA A 81 -4.69 -2.86 7.71
CA ALA A 81 -4.05 -1.54 7.75
C ALA A 81 -3.03 -1.41 8.89
N ILE A 82 -3.26 -2.08 10.03
CA ILE A 82 -2.29 -2.18 11.11
C ILE A 82 -1.04 -2.95 10.65
N GLN A 83 -1.19 -4.06 9.91
CA GLN A 83 -0.03 -4.77 9.36
C GLN A 83 0.74 -3.92 8.35
N TYR A 84 0.05 -3.14 7.54
CA TYR A 84 0.70 -2.16 6.66
C TYR A 84 1.51 -1.13 7.45
N SER A 85 0.98 -0.63 8.58
CA SER A 85 1.71 0.33 9.41
C SER A 85 2.96 -0.28 10.03
N VAL A 86 2.92 -1.56 10.42
CA VAL A 86 4.09 -2.29 10.93
C VAL A 86 5.17 -2.39 9.86
N ALA A 87 4.81 -2.81 8.63
CA ALA A 87 5.74 -2.91 7.52
C ALA A 87 6.42 -1.56 7.21
N ILE A 88 5.64 -0.48 7.14
CA ILE A 88 6.14 0.87 6.89
C ILE A 88 7.06 1.34 8.01
N ASN A 89 6.67 1.19 9.28
CA ASN A 89 7.49 1.63 10.40
C ASN A 89 8.82 0.85 10.47
N ASN A 90 8.81 -0.44 10.19
CA ASN A 90 10.03 -1.25 10.11
C ASN A 90 10.96 -0.75 9.00
N MET A 91 10.42 -0.48 7.81
CA MET A 91 11.18 0.07 6.69
C MET A 91 11.79 1.44 7.04
N LEU A 92 11.01 2.37 7.58
CA LEU A 92 11.51 3.69 7.98
C LEU A 92 12.61 3.61 9.04
N ASN A 93 12.47 2.71 10.02
CA ASN A 93 13.48 2.49 11.06
C ASN A 93 14.79 1.91 10.46
N ASN A 94 14.69 0.93 9.56
CA ASN A 94 15.83 0.31 8.91
C ASN A 94 16.60 1.31 8.05
N GLU A 95 15.90 2.17 7.32
CA GLU A 95 16.51 3.21 6.49
C GLU A 95 16.89 4.47 7.27
N LYS A 96 16.53 4.56 8.56
CA LYS A 96 16.77 5.74 9.41
C LYS A 96 16.16 7.03 8.83
N ILE A 97 15.01 6.89 8.18
CA ILE A 97 14.26 8.00 7.61
C ILE A 97 13.16 8.42 8.61
N ASN A 98 13.09 9.73 8.89
CA ASN A 98 12.03 10.25 9.74
C ASN A 98 10.71 10.31 8.98
N LYS A 99 9.61 9.89 9.61
CA LYS A 99 8.28 9.95 9.02
C LYS A 99 7.86 11.35 8.53
N ASN A 100 8.40 12.40 9.15
CA ASN A 100 8.14 13.78 8.73
C ASN A 100 8.81 14.15 7.40
N GLU A 101 9.71 13.31 6.89
CA GLU A 101 10.32 13.45 5.56
C GLU A 101 9.45 12.84 4.46
N ILE A 102 8.41 12.07 4.83
CA ILE A 102 7.48 11.42 3.90
C ILE A 102 6.29 12.34 3.62
N ALA A 103 6.09 12.67 2.35
CA ALA A 103 4.99 13.52 1.90
C ALA A 103 3.62 12.80 1.98
N ALA A 104 3.58 11.54 1.53
CA ALA A 104 2.38 10.71 1.58
C ALA A 104 2.70 9.22 1.41
N ILE A 105 1.74 8.39 1.80
CA ILE A 105 1.69 6.96 1.51
C ILE A 105 0.65 6.74 0.40
N GLY A 106 1.03 6.12 -0.71
CA GLY A 106 0.14 5.56 -1.71
C GLY A 106 -0.23 4.13 -1.31
N MET A 107 -1.48 3.88 -0.95
CA MET A 107 -1.96 2.57 -0.51
C MET A 107 -2.91 1.97 -1.55
N HIS A 108 -2.47 0.89 -2.21
CA HIS A 108 -3.33 0.14 -3.11
C HIS A 108 -4.37 -0.69 -2.35
N GLY A 109 -3.98 -1.28 -1.22
CA GLY A 109 -4.78 -2.22 -0.45
C GLY A 109 -4.71 -3.65 -1.02
N GLN A 110 -5.44 -4.58 -0.38
CA GLN A 110 -5.60 -5.97 -0.81
C GLN A 110 -6.84 -6.11 -1.67
N THR A 111 -6.68 -6.47 -2.92
CA THR A 111 -7.81 -6.76 -3.81
C THR A 111 -8.48 -8.07 -3.41
N ILE A 112 -9.78 -8.02 -3.15
CA ILE A 112 -10.65 -9.16 -2.79
C ILE A 112 -11.71 -9.44 -3.84
N SER A 113 -11.98 -8.50 -4.73
CA SER A 113 -12.83 -8.69 -5.92
C SER A 113 -12.36 -7.75 -7.03
N HIS A 114 -12.39 -8.28 -8.26
CA HIS A 114 -12.24 -7.51 -9.48
C HIS A 114 -13.05 -8.23 -10.55
N GLU A 115 -14.22 -7.73 -10.82
CA GLU A 115 -15.22 -8.40 -11.64
C GLU A 115 -15.90 -7.39 -12.56
N LYS A 116 -16.38 -7.86 -13.72
CA LYS A 116 -17.26 -7.10 -14.58
C LYS A 116 -18.68 -7.64 -14.44
N HIS A 117 -19.61 -6.81 -14.01
CA HIS A 117 -21.01 -7.17 -13.85
C HIS A 117 -21.90 -6.18 -14.62
N ASN A 118 -22.71 -6.67 -15.56
CA ASN A 118 -23.60 -5.84 -16.39
C ASN A 118 -22.88 -4.62 -17.03
N ASP A 119 -21.70 -4.85 -17.62
CA ASP A 119 -20.81 -3.82 -18.19
C ASP A 119 -20.23 -2.80 -17.20
N GLU A 120 -20.45 -2.96 -15.90
CA GLU A 120 -19.80 -2.17 -14.87
C GLU A 120 -18.61 -2.92 -14.27
N ASN A 121 -17.48 -2.23 -14.17
CA ASN A 121 -16.30 -2.76 -13.50
C ASN A 121 -16.44 -2.56 -11.98
N ILE A 122 -16.33 -3.65 -11.23
CA ILE A 122 -16.35 -3.65 -9.76
C ILE A 122 -15.01 -4.10 -9.26
N SER A 123 -14.34 -3.27 -8.46
CA SER A 123 -13.07 -3.63 -7.85
C SER A 123 -13.09 -3.25 -6.38
N ILE A 124 -12.88 -4.21 -5.50
CA ILE A 124 -12.91 -4.02 -4.04
C ILE A 124 -11.53 -4.28 -3.46
N GLN A 125 -11.00 -3.28 -2.77
CA GLN A 125 -9.77 -3.37 -2.03
C GLN A 125 -10.05 -3.16 -0.53
N ILE A 126 -9.41 -3.98 0.32
CA ILE A 126 -9.43 -3.79 1.77
C ILE A 126 -8.09 -3.25 2.28
N GLY A 127 -8.10 -2.72 3.49
CA GLY A 127 -7.01 -1.97 4.11
C GLY A 127 -7.49 -0.54 4.39
N CYS A 128 -7.84 -0.22 5.64
CA CYS A 128 -8.46 1.04 6.05
C CYS A 128 -7.46 2.21 5.96
N PRO A 129 -7.64 3.20 5.06
CA PRO A 129 -6.72 4.32 4.92
C PRO A 129 -6.65 5.19 6.18
N GLU A 130 -7.78 5.38 6.85
CA GLU A 130 -7.87 6.16 8.08
C GLU A 130 -7.07 5.51 9.22
N THR A 131 -7.17 4.18 9.35
CA THR A 131 -6.39 3.42 10.32
C THR A 131 -4.89 3.54 10.00
N LEU A 132 -4.48 3.35 8.74
CA LEU A 132 -3.08 3.48 8.35
C LEU A 132 -2.54 4.89 8.63
N LYS A 133 -3.31 5.94 8.31
CA LYS A 133 -2.98 7.33 8.63
C LYS A 133 -2.83 7.54 10.15
N ASN A 134 -3.73 6.97 10.94
CA ASN A 134 -3.71 7.13 12.39
C ASN A 134 -2.51 6.42 13.04
N GLU A 135 -2.10 5.26 12.52
CA GLU A 135 -0.95 4.50 13.01
C GLU A 135 0.39 5.15 12.60
N THR A 136 0.52 5.56 11.34
CA THR A 136 1.77 6.11 10.81
C THR A 136 1.94 7.61 11.08
N LYS A 137 0.84 8.35 11.22
CA LYS A 137 0.79 9.84 11.25
C LYS A 137 1.25 10.48 9.93
N ILE A 138 1.20 9.72 8.83
CA ILE A 138 1.52 10.19 7.48
C ILE A 138 0.21 10.27 6.68
N LYS A 139 0.10 11.24 5.76
CA LYS A 139 -1.03 11.34 4.83
C LYS A 139 -1.12 10.06 3.98
N VAL A 140 -2.34 9.53 3.79
CA VAL A 140 -2.60 8.36 2.94
C VAL A 140 -3.42 8.78 1.74
N VAL A 141 -3.03 8.30 0.57
CA VAL A 141 -3.77 8.37 -0.70
C VAL A 141 -4.12 6.94 -1.09
N SER A 142 -5.37 6.69 -1.41
CA SER A 142 -5.91 5.35 -1.68
C SER A 142 -7.01 5.39 -2.73
N GLU A 143 -7.71 4.27 -2.94
CA GLU A 143 -8.83 4.12 -3.88
C GLU A 143 -8.45 4.34 -5.35
N PHE A 144 -7.21 4.03 -5.75
CA PHE A 144 -6.73 4.26 -7.11
C PHE A 144 -7.62 3.60 -8.17
N ARG A 145 -8.00 2.33 -7.96
CA ARG A 145 -8.86 1.58 -8.89
C ARG A 145 -10.28 2.13 -8.94
N GLN A 146 -10.84 2.48 -7.79
CA GLN A 146 -12.18 3.07 -7.71
C GLN A 146 -12.22 4.43 -8.39
N HIS A 147 -11.17 5.22 -8.23
CA HIS A 147 -11.07 6.52 -8.87
C HIS A 147 -10.98 6.37 -10.40
N ASP A 148 -10.19 5.43 -10.88
CA ASP A 148 -10.07 5.12 -12.31
C ASP A 148 -11.41 4.69 -12.91
N ILE A 149 -12.11 3.74 -12.26
CA ILE A 149 -13.44 3.27 -12.69
C ILE A 149 -14.47 4.42 -12.75
N ARG A 150 -14.51 5.28 -11.71
CA ARG A 150 -15.43 6.45 -11.71
C ARG A 150 -15.14 7.44 -12.84
N ASN A 151 -13.94 7.45 -13.40
CA ASN A 151 -13.55 8.26 -14.55
C ASN A 151 -13.59 7.51 -15.88
N GLY A 152 -14.25 6.35 -15.94
CA GLY A 152 -14.45 5.58 -17.16
C GLY A 152 -13.34 4.59 -17.50
N GLY A 153 -12.39 4.37 -16.58
CA GLY A 153 -11.36 3.35 -16.71
C GLY A 153 -11.81 1.97 -16.26
N GLU A 154 -10.93 0.99 -16.36
CA GLU A 154 -11.20 -0.41 -16.02
C GLU A 154 -10.75 -0.78 -14.59
N GLY A 155 -10.05 0.11 -13.89
CA GLY A 155 -9.51 -0.12 -12.55
C GLY A 155 -8.28 -1.01 -12.51
N ALA A 156 -8.06 -1.85 -13.52
CA ALA A 156 -6.88 -2.71 -13.68
C ALA A 156 -6.69 -3.08 -15.15
N PRO A 157 -6.23 -2.17 -16.01
CA PRO A 157 -6.23 -2.33 -17.46
C PRO A 157 -5.28 -3.41 -17.98
N LEU A 158 -4.41 -3.97 -17.13
CA LEU A 158 -3.43 -5.00 -17.50
C LEU A 158 -3.66 -6.34 -16.78
N ALA A 159 -4.83 -6.53 -16.17
CA ALA A 159 -5.18 -7.77 -15.47
C ALA A 159 -6.01 -8.69 -16.34
#